data_7665863f99a16f127d7dea9dbe9c2f70
#
_entry.id   7665863f99a16f127d7dea9dbe9c2f70
#
_cell.length_a   1.000
_cell.length_b   1.000
_cell.length_c   1.000
_cell.angle_alpha   90.00
_cell.angle_beta   90.00
_cell.angle_gamma   90.00
#
_symmetry.space_group_name_H-M   'P 1'
#
loop_
_entity.id
_entity.type
_entity.pdbx_description
1 polymer ?
#
loop_
_entity_poly.entity_id
_entity_poly.type
_entity_poly.pdbx_seq_one_letter_code
_entity_poly.pdbx_strand_id
1 'polypeptide(L)'
;RIGLDLIVVPPYSNDIDETIFLGSTAGSIIKKTDIPVWVAPIGKAFEPPKNMLLAFKSGEIKSTQILAPLLKIQDTFKTLLNLLLVKVPGFSKQNHALDDTILSRSEKLRYSENATVYQGVLEYFQSVNPDLLVVFKRERGFFEKLWESNVVYKKDFYCTIPLLVLKNKT
;
A
#
# COMPACT_ATOMS: atom_id res chain seq x y z
N ARG A 1 -19.74 -21.29 2.78
CA ARG A 1 -18.77 -20.19 3.02
C ARG A 1 -18.57 -19.46 1.70
N ILE A 2 -18.97 -18.22 1.61
CA ILE A 2 -18.68 -17.37 0.46
C ILE A 2 -17.21 -16.98 0.59
N GLY A 3 -16.36 -17.40 -0.37
CA GLY A 3 -14.98 -16.95 -0.44
C GLY A 3 -14.95 -15.50 -0.93
N LEU A 4 -14.38 -14.58 -0.15
CA LEU A 4 -14.14 -13.21 -0.58
C LEU A 4 -12.65 -13.07 -0.89
N ASP A 5 -12.32 -12.64 -2.11
CA ASP A 5 -10.95 -12.43 -2.57
C ASP A 5 -10.47 -11.00 -2.35
N LEU A 6 -11.38 -10.03 -2.30
CA LEU A 6 -11.08 -8.61 -2.17
C LEU A 6 -12.27 -7.86 -1.55
N ILE A 7 -11.99 -6.91 -0.68
CA ILE A 7 -12.97 -5.95 -0.17
C ILE A 7 -12.65 -4.57 -0.77
N VAL A 8 -13.66 -3.92 -1.36
CA VAL A 8 -13.53 -2.56 -1.89
C VAL A 8 -14.29 -1.60 -0.99
N VAL A 9 -13.64 -0.55 -0.53
CA VAL A 9 -14.22 0.45 0.37
C VAL A 9 -13.83 1.85 -0.06
N PRO A 10 -14.69 2.86 0.18
CA PRO A 10 -14.28 4.26 0.07
C PRO A 10 -13.45 4.68 1.31
N PRO A 11 -12.62 5.72 1.20
CA PRO A 11 -11.98 6.35 2.34
C PRO A 11 -13.00 7.23 3.07
N TYR A 12 -13.86 6.61 3.86
CA TYR A 12 -14.94 7.31 4.55
C TYR A 12 -14.59 7.53 6.03
N SER A 13 -14.74 8.78 6.48
CA SER A 13 -14.72 9.17 7.88
C SER A 13 -16.07 9.76 8.27
N ASN A 14 -16.61 9.37 9.43
CA ASN A 14 -17.76 10.03 10.04
C ASN A 14 -17.34 11.35 10.73
N ASP A 15 -16.06 11.59 10.84
CA ASP A 15 -15.53 12.81 11.42
C ASP A 15 -15.49 13.89 10.34
N ILE A 16 -15.98 15.08 10.70
CA ILE A 16 -16.00 16.29 9.87
C ILE A 16 -14.57 16.77 9.52
N ASP A 17 -13.57 16.12 10.13
CA ASP A 17 -12.17 16.46 9.93
C ASP A 17 -11.64 15.79 8.66
N GLU A 18 -11.59 16.55 7.58
CA GLU A 18 -11.11 16.13 6.24
C GLU A 18 -9.62 15.72 6.22
N THR A 19 -8.98 15.64 7.38
CA THR A 19 -7.53 15.42 7.51
C THR A 19 -7.12 13.95 7.58
N ILE A 20 -8.06 13.00 7.57
CA ILE A 20 -7.77 11.57 7.74
C ILE A 20 -7.75 10.84 6.39
N PHE A 21 -6.57 10.37 5.99
CA PHE A 21 -6.32 9.72 4.69
C PHE A 21 -7.23 8.51 4.39
N LEU A 22 -7.50 7.64 5.35
CA LEU A 22 -8.30 6.42 5.14
C LEU A 22 -9.70 6.48 5.77
N GLY A 23 -9.93 7.41 6.69
CA GLY A 23 -11.13 7.43 7.51
C GLY A 23 -11.22 6.27 8.52
N SER A 24 -12.05 6.44 9.52
CA SER A 24 -12.22 5.47 10.61
C SER A 24 -12.80 4.13 10.13
N THR A 25 -13.68 4.16 9.14
CA THR A 25 -14.35 2.95 8.62
C THR A 25 -13.38 2.08 7.82
N ALA A 26 -12.69 2.63 6.82
CA ALA A 26 -11.73 1.88 6.02
C ALA A 26 -10.57 1.35 6.89
N GLY A 27 -10.02 2.19 7.78
CA GLY A 27 -8.99 1.81 8.72
C GLY A 27 -9.43 0.68 9.66
N SER A 28 -10.68 0.70 10.14
CA SER A 28 -11.24 -0.36 11.00
C SER A 28 -11.41 -1.69 10.25
N ILE A 29 -11.87 -1.64 9.00
CA ILE A 29 -11.98 -2.83 8.12
C ILE A 29 -10.60 -3.43 7.91
N ILE A 30 -9.62 -2.63 7.50
CA ILE A 30 -8.24 -3.08 7.28
C ILE A 30 -7.68 -3.75 8.54
N LYS A 31 -7.91 -3.17 9.72
CA LYS A 31 -7.42 -3.73 10.99
C LYS A 31 -8.03 -5.10 11.30
N LYS A 32 -9.32 -5.29 11.01
CA LYS A 32 -10.10 -6.46 11.44
C LYS A 32 -10.14 -7.61 10.44
N THR A 33 -9.87 -7.35 9.16
CA THR A 33 -9.96 -8.39 8.12
C THR A 33 -8.60 -8.99 7.76
N ASP A 34 -8.65 -10.23 7.29
CA ASP A 34 -7.54 -10.93 6.67
C ASP A 34 -7.62 -10.92 5.14
N ILE A 35 -8.70 -10.37 4.61
CA ILE A 35 -8.95 -10.24 3.19
C ILE A 35 -8.26 -8.96 2.70
N PRO A 36 -7.62 -8.97 1.52
CA PRO A 36 -7.08 -7.76 0.92
C PRO A 36 -8.15 -6.67 0.79
N VAL A 37 -7.75 -5.42 1.05
CA VAL A 37 -8.66 -4.28 0.99
C VAL A 37 -8.19 -3.29 -0.06
N TRP A 38 -9.07 -2.95 -1.01
CA TRP A 38 -8.89 -1.88 -1.96
C TRP A 38 -9.64 -0.65 -1.50
N VAL A 39 -8.91 0.41 -1.17
CA VAL A 39 -9.52 1.71 -0.85
C VAL A 39 -9.61 2.52 -2.14
N ALA A 40 -10.83 2.80 -2.58
CA ALA A 40 -11.11 3.50 -3.83
C ALA A 40 -11.42 4.99 -3.57
N PRO A 41 -10.78 5.95 -4.26
CA PRO A 41 -11.06 7.37 -4.13
C PRO A 41 -12.54 7.69 -4.39
N ILE A 42 -13.09 8.63 -3.62
CA ILE A 42 -14.46 9.11 -3.83
C ILE A 42 -14.48 10.14 -4.96
N GLY A 43 -15.54 10.12 -5.77
CA GLY A 43 -15.78 11.13 -6.80
C GLY A 43 -14.93 10.98 -8.06
N LYS A 44 -14.16 9.91 -8.17
CA LYS A 44 -13.42 9.56 -9.40
C LYS A 44 -14.02 8.33 -10.06
N ALA A 45 -14.15 8.38 -11.38
CA ALA A 45 -14.43 7.18 -12.16
C ALA A 45 -13.28 6.18 -12.00
N PHE A 46 -13.59 4.89 -12.06
CA PHE A 46 -12.56 3.87 -12.08
C PHE A 46 -11.76 3.95 -13.37
N GLU A 47 -10.45 4.08 -13.21
CA GLU A 47 -9.49 3.94 -14.30
C GLU A 47 -8.57 2.75 -14.00
N PRO A 48 -8.35 1.84 -14.95
CA PRO A 48 -7.37 0.77 -14.77
C PRO A 48 -5.99 1.34 -14.47
N PRO A 49 -5.33 0.92 -13.38
CA PRO A 49 -4.01 1.43 -13.05
C PRO A 49 -2.98 1.01 -14.09
N LYS A 50 -2.18 1.95 -14.58
CA LYS A 50 -1.07 1.71 -15.51
C LYS A 50 0.23 1.43 -14.77
N ASN A 51 0.44 2.14 -13.64
CA ASN A 51 1.63 2.04 -12.82
C ASN A 51 1.24 1.80 -11.36
N MET A 52 1.67 0.70 -10.78
CA MET A 52 1.51 0.45 -9.35
C MET A 52 2.84 0.47 -8.63
N LEU A 53 2.82 0.97 -7.40
CA LEU A 53 3.95 1.02 -6.50
C LEU A 53 3.70 0.09 -5.31
N LEU A 54 4.51 -0.96 -5.16
CA LEU A 54 4.55 -1.76 -3.95
C LEU A 54 5.66 -1.24 -3.03
N ALA A 55 5.26 -0.73 -1.86
CA ALA A 55 6.18 -0.18 -0.88
C ALA A 55 6.29 -1.09 0.36
N PHE A 56 7.52 -1.37 0.80
CA PHE A 56 7.78 -2.26 1.92
C PHE A 56 9.13 -1.95 2.60
N LYS A 57 9.30 -2.41 3.85
CA LYS A 57 10.55 -2.26 4.61
C LYS A 57 11.40 -3.53 4.70
N SER A 58 10.87 -4.67 4.28
CA SER A 58 11.54 -5.97 4.25
C SER A 58 11.03 -6.71 3.03
N GLY A 59 11.96 -7.25 2.27
CA GLY A 59 11.65 -8.04 1.07
C GLY A 59 11.18 -9.46 1.36
N GLU A 60 11.25 -9.90 2.61
CA GLU A 60 10.82 -11.21 3.01
C GLU A 60 9.29 -11.32 2.90
N ILE A 61 8.83 -12.25 2.08
CA ILE A 61 7.42 -12.58 1.89
C ILE A 61 7.23 -14.03 2.33
N LYS A 62 6.48 -14.23 3.40
CA LYS A 62 6.30 -15.56 3.99
C LYS A 62 5.49 -16.52 3.11
N SER A 63 4.68 -15.99 2.22
CA SER A 63 3.88 -16.80 1.30
C SER A 63 3.56 -16.01 0.04
N THR A 64 3.86 -16.57 -1.12
CA THR A 64 3.54 -15.99 -2.43
C THR A 64 2.04 -15.79 -2.65
N GLN A 65 1.20 -16.56 -1.95
CA GLN A 65 -0.26 -16.39 -2.01
C GLN A 65 -0.74 -15.01 -1.56
N ILE A 66 0.04 -14.33 -0.71
CA ILE A 66 -0.27 -12.96 -0.27
C ILE A 66 -0.22 -11.98 -1.44
N LEU A 67 0.60 -12.29 -2.45
CA LEU A 67 0.76 -11.48 -3.65
C LEU A 67 -0.34 -11.73 -4.69
N ALA A 68 -1.12 -12.78 -4.56
CA ALA A 68 -2.11 -13.16 -5.57
C ALA A 68 -3.04 -12.01 -5.99
N PRO A 69 -3.58 -11.16 -5.09
CA PRO A 69 -4.41 -10.02 -5.50
C PRO A 69 -3.66 -8.99 -6.33
N LEU A 70 -2.40 -8.69 -5.96
CA LEU A 70 -1.54 -7.77 -6.70
C LEU A 70 -1.23 -8.33 -8.09
N LEU A 71 -0.83 -9.60 -8.18
CA LEU A 71 -0.51 -10.27 -9.44
C LEU A 71 -1.74 -10.37 -10.35
N LYS A 72 -2.92 -10.65 -9.78
CA LYS A 72 -4.18 -10.65 -10.53
C LYS A 72 -4.51 -9.29 -11.13
N ILE A 73 -4.28 -8.20 -10.38
CA ILE A 73 -4.44 -6.83 -10.89
C ILE A 73 -3.45 -6.56 -12.03
N GLN A 74 -2.18 -6.92 -11.84
CA GLN A 74 -1.14 -6.79 -12.84
C GLN A 74 -1.51 -7.51 -14.13
N ASP A 75 -1.93 -8.75 -14.05
CA ASP A 75 -2.29 -9.58 -15.21
C ASP A 75 -3.56 -9.06 -15.91
N THR A 76 -4.55 -8.62 -15.12
CA THR A 76 -5.84 -8.15 -15.67
C THR A 76 -5.71 -6.83 -16.41
N PHE A 77 -4.98 -5.87 -15.83
CA PHE A 77 -4.89 -4.50 -16.37
C PHE A 77 -3.57 -4.23 -17.09
N LYS A 78 -2.65 -5.20 -17.15
CA LYS A 78 -1.30 -5.05 -17.69
C LYS A 78 -0.52 -3.91 -17.03
N THR A 79 -0.72 -3.79 -15.71
CA THR A 79 -0.13 -2.75 -14.86
C THR A 79 1.37 -2.97 -14.69
N LEU A 80 2.17 -1.92 -14.86
CA LEU A 80 3.61 -1.96 -14.53
C LEU A 80 3.81 -1.96 -13.01
N LEU A 81 4.59 -2.88 -12.51
CA LEU A 81 4.90 -2.98 -11.08
C LEU A 81 6.25 -2.35 -10.77
N ASN A 82 6.25 -1.34 -9.91
CA ASN A 82 7.45 -0.74 -9.35
C ASN A 82 7.57 -1.11 -7.88
N LEU A 83 8.80 -1.35 -7.42
CA LEU A 83 9.11 -1.73 -6.04
C LEU A 83 9.85 -0.59 -5.34
N LEU A 84 9.45 -0.29 -4.11
CA LEU A 84 10.14 0.62 -3.22
C LEU A 84 10.48 -0.07 -1.90
N LEU A 85 11.75 -0.40 -1.71
CA LEU A 85 12.27 -0.88 -0.44
C LEU A 85 12.76 0.30 0.40
N VAL A 86 12.06 0.57 1.49
CA VAL A 86 12.42 1.65 2.41
C VAL A 86 13.28 1.09 3.55
N LYS A 87 14.53 1.50 3.60
CA LYS A 87 15.46 1.21 4.70
C LYS A 87 15.14 2.13 5.86
N VAL A 88 14.54 1.56 6.90
CA VAL A 88 14.21 2.27 8.14
C VAL A 88 15.31 2.03 9.18
N PRO A 89 15.41 2.83 10.27
CA PRO A 89 16.32 2.56 11.38
C PRO A 89 16.21 1.11 11.87
N GLY A 90 17.34 0.43 12.05
CA GLY A 90 17.38 -1.00 12.37
C GLY A 90 17.26 -1.95 11.17
N PHE A 91 17.31 -1.43 9.96
CA PHE A 91 17.34 -2.23 8.73
C PHE A 91 18.61 -3.09 8.69
N SER A 92 18.44 -4.39 8.46
CA SER A 92 19.56 -5.36 8.37
C SER A 92 19.71 -5.92 6.96
N LYS A 93 20.88 -6.52 6.68
CA LYS A 93 21.12 -7.16 5.37
C LYS A 93 20.13 -8.30 5.07
N GLN A 94 19.61 -8.98 6.08
CA GLN A 94 18.58 -10.02 5.91
C GLN A 94 17.28 -9.47 5.34
N ASN A 95 16.98 -8.18 5.54
CA ASN A 95 15.81 -7.53 4.98
C ASN A 95 15.95 -7.20 3.48
N HIS A 96 17.12 -7.40 2.89
CA HIS A 96 17.37 -7.19 1.46
C HIS A 96 16.91 -8.35 0.57
N ALA A 97 16.74 -9.55 1.14
CA ALA A 97 16.24 -10.67 0.38
C ALA A 97 14.84 -10.37 -0.13
N LEU A 98 14.70 -10.28 -1.44
CA LEU A 98 13.42 -10.08 -2.12
C LEU A 98 12.94 -11.42 -2.66
N ASP A 99 11.63 -11.60 -2.62
CA ASP A 99 10.98 -12.74 -3.25
C ASP A 99 11.15 -12.68 -4.77
N ASP A 100 11.65 -13.76 -5.36
CA ASP A 100 11.94 -13.85 -6.80
C ASP A 100 10.67 -13.67 -7.65
N THR A 101 9.50 -14.04 -7.14
CA THR A 101 8.22 -13.86 -7.83
C THR A 101 7.93 -12.38 -8.05
N ILE A 102 8.16 -11.55 -7.03
CA ILE A 102 7.97 -10.09 -7.16
C ILE A 102 9.04 -9.48 -8.06
N LEU A 103 10.29 -9.88 -7.87
CA LEU A 103 11.39 -9.34 -8.67
C LEU A 103 11.20 -9.59 -10.15
N SER A 104 10.86 -10.83 -10.53
CA SER A 104 10.64 -11.20 -11.94
C SER A 104 9.45 -10.49 -12.58
N ARG A 105 8.51 -10.00 -11.77
CA ARG A 105 7.31 -9.28 -12.23
C ARG A 105 7.45 -7.77 -12.19
N SER A 106 8.53 -7.25 -11.62
CA SER A 106 8.72 -5.81 -11.45
C SER A 106 9.54 -5.20 -12.58
N GLU A 107 9.21 -3.96 -12.92
CA GLU A 107 9.96 -3.14 -13.89
C GLU A 107 11.20 -2.51 -13.23
N LYS A 108 11.03 -1.99 -12.02
CA LYS A 108 12.06 -1.25 -11.30
C LYS A 108 12.01 -1.54 -9.81
N LEU A 109 13.21 -1.70 -9.23
CA LEU A 109 13.41 -1.70 -7.79
C LEU A 109 14.16 -0.43 -7.38
N ARG A 110 13.58 0.29 -6.43
CA ARG A 110 14.16 1.50 -5.85
C ARG A 110 14.38 1.32 -4.36
N TYR A 111 15.37 2.05 -3.85
CA TYR A 111 15.70 2.10 -2.43
C TYR A 111 15.50 3.52 -1.93
N SER A 112 14.98 3.67 -0.72
CA SER A 112 14.89 4.94 -0.01
C SER A 112 15.35 4.73 1.43
N GLU A 113 16.00 5.72 2.01
CA GLU A 113 16.42 5.71 3.42
C GLU A 113 15.60 6.75 4.16
N ASN A 114 14.69 6.29 5.00
CA ASN A 114 13.77 7.15 5.71
C ASN A 114 13.46 6.63 7.11
N ALA A 115 13.03 7.51 8.00
CA ALA A 115 12.63 7.11 9.35
C ALA A 115 11.43 6.16 9.36
N THR A 116 10.57 6.23 8.34
CA THR A 116 9.41 5.35 8.20
C THR A 116 9.16 5.00 6.73
N VAL A 117 8.49 3.86 6.47
CA VAL A 117 8.06 3.49 5.11
C VAL A 117 7.15 4.57 4.52
N TYR A 118 6.31 5.18 5.34
CA TYR A 118 5.41 6.24 4.91
C TYR A 118 6.15 7.46 4.34
N GLN A 119 7.20 7.93 5.01
CA GLN A 119 8.03 9.03 4.51
C GLN A 119 8.71 8.69 3.19
N GLY A 120 9.27 7.47 3.08
CA GLY A 120 9.86 7.00 1.83
C GLY A 120 8.85 6.94 0.69
N VAL A 121 7.61 6.52 0.98
CA VAL A 121 6.52 6.51 -0.02
C VAL A 121 6.17 7.94 -0.44
N LEU A 122 6.01 8.88 0.49
CA LEU A 122 5.69 10.28 0.17
C LEU A 122 6.73 10.92 -0.75
N GLU A 123 8.00 10.73 -0.42
CA GLU A 123 9.12 11.25 -1.21
C GLU A 123 9.12 10.66 -2.63
N TYR A 124 8.95 9.36 -2.73
CA TYR A 124 8.93 8.66 -4.02
C TYR A 124 7.69 9.02 -4.85
N PHE A 125 6.57 9.24 -4.19
CA PHE A 125 5.30 9.57 -4.83
C PHE A 125 5.37 10.86 -5.64
N GLN A 126 6.05 11.87 -5.10
CA GLN A 126 6.25 13.15 -5.78
C GLN A 126 7.04 13.01 -7.09
N SER A 127 7.92 12.00 -7.17
CA SER A 127 8.80 11.79 -8.33
C SER A 127 8.21 10.86 -9.41
N VAL A 128 7.31 9.92 -9.06
CA VAL A 128 6.86 8.84 -9.96
C VAL A 128 5.36 8.86 -10.24
N ASN A 129 4.57 9.46 -9.35
CA ASN A 129 3.12 9.58 -9.47
C ASN A 129 2.43 8.25 -9.88
N PRO A 130 2.47 7.21 -9.03
CA PRO A 130 1.81 5.93 -9.35
C PRO A 130 0.29 6.07 -9.36
N ASP A 131 -0.38 5.21 -10.12
CA ASP A 131 -1.85 5.16 -10.20
C ASP A 131 -2.47 4.29 -9.10
N LEU A 132 -1.68 3.42 -8.49
CA LEU A 132 -2.07 2.52 -7.41
C LEU A 132 -0.92 2.36 -6.43
N LEU A 133 -1.18 2.62 -5.15
CA LEU A 133 -0.26 2.29 -4.07
C LEU A 133 -0.63 0.94 -3.48
N VAL A 134 0.37 0.06 -3.31
CA VAL A 134 0.21 -1.25 -2.67
C VAL A 134 1.11 -1.33 -1.44
N VAL A 135 0.55 -1.77 -0.34
CA VAL A 135 1.27 -1.93 0.93
C VAL A 135 0.86 -3.20 1.64
N PHE A 136 1.75 -3.73 2.50
CA PHE A 136 1.40 -4.83 3.38
C PHE A 136 0.82 -4.31 4.70
N LYS A 137 -0.26 -4.94 5.16
CA LYS A 137 -0.75 -4.73 6.51
C LYS A 137 0.30 -5.27 7.50
N ARG A 138 0.70 -4.45 8.45
CA ARG A 138 1.58 -4.85 9.56
C ARG A 138 0.88 -4.61 10.88
N GLU A 139 1.22 -5.42 11.88
CA GLU A 139 0.61 -5.35 13.22
C GLU A 139 0.95 -4.05 13.98
N ARG A 140 2.03 -3.33 13.60
CA ARG A 140 2.43 -2.07 14.23
C ARG A 140 3.05 -1.08 13.23
N GLY A 141 2.60 0.16 13.25
CA GLY A 141 3.38 1.34 12.87
C GLY A 141 3.07 2.01 11.53
N PHE A 142 2.83 1.33 10.41
CA PHE A 142 2.61 2.02 9.13
C PHE A 142 1.21 2.61 9.02
N PHE A 143 0.21 1.86 9.46
CA PHE A 143 -1.19 2.28 9.34
C PHE A 143 -1.63 3.29 10.39
N GLU A 144 -1.08 3.24 11.60
CA GLU A 144 -1.39 4.22 12.64
C GLU A 144 -1.08 5.64 12.17
N LYS A 145 0.00 5.83 11.41
CA LYS A 145 0.39 7.12 10.88
C LYS A 145 -0.45 7.60 9.68
N LEU A 146 -1.11 6.70 8.96
CA LEU A 146 -2.00 7.06 7.85
C LEU A 146 -3.31 7.72 8.30
N TRP A 147 -3.70 7.55 9.56
CA TRP A 147 -4.90 8.17 10.13
C TRP A 147 -4.67 9.03 11.37
N GLU A 148 -3.43 9.22 11.80
CA GLU A 148 -3.11 10.21 12.84
C GLU A 148 -3.16 11.63 12.27
N SER A 149 -3.86 12.53 12.99
CA SER A 149 -4.20 13.88 12.53
C SER A 149 -3.03 14.87 12.42
N ASN A 150 -1.83 14.55 12.88
CA ASN A 150 -0.80 15.54 13.20
C ASN A 150 0.34 15.73 12.19
N VAL A 151 0.22 15.36 10.91
CA VAL A 151 1.30 15.57 9.95
C VAL A 151 0.85 16.51 8.83
N VAL A 152 1.48 17.65 8.75
CA VAL A 152 1.25 18.76 7.81
C VAL A 152 1.21 18.32 6.32
N TYR A 153 1.83 17.23 5.99
CA TYR A 153 1.90 16.68 4.63
C TYR A 153 0.72 15.79 4.22
N LYS A 154 -0.27 15.59 5.08
CA LYS A 154 -1.45 14.79 4.74
C LYS A 154 -2.33 15.47 3.70
N LYS A 155 -2.35 16.79 3.62
CA LYS A 155 -3.15 17.55 2.63
C LYS A 155 -2.84 17.17 1.18
N ASP A 156 -1.60 16.86 0.87
CA ASP A 156 -1.17 16.55 -0.50
C ASP A 156 -1.34 15.07 -0.87
N PHE A 157 -1.61 14.22 0.12
CA PHE A 157 -1.73 12.77 -0.02
C PHE A 157 -3.17 12.26 0.05
N TYR A 158 -4.13 13.15 -0.01
CA TYR A 158 -5.54 12.75 -0.03
C TYR A 158 -5.81 11.79 -1.17
N CYS A 159 -6.30 10.62 -0.84
CA CYS A 159 -6.83 9.57 -1.70
C CYS A 159 -7.08 9.98 -3.16
N THR A 160 -6.09 10.60 -3.79
CA THR A 160 -6.15 10.92 -5.21
C THR A 160 -5.97 9.67 -6.04
N ILE A 161 -5.37 8.64 -5.43
CA ILE A 161 -5.17 7.33 -6.04
C ILE A 161 -5.68 6.21 -5.13
N PRO A 162 -6.02 5.04 -5.70
CA PRO A 162 -6.38 3.86 -4.95
C PRO A 162 -5.23 3.34 -4.09
N LEU A 163 -5.58 2.72 -2.95
CA LEU A 163 -4.66 2.00 -2.09
C LEU A 163 -5.09 0.54 -1.99
N LEU A 164 -4.19 -0.39 -2.32
CA LEU A 164 -4.38 -1.82 -2.06
C LEU A 164 -3.59 -2.22 -0.82
N VAL A 165 -4.28 -2.74 0.16
CA VAL A 165 -3.67 -3.27 1.38
C VAL A 165 -3.67 -4.78 1.34
N LEU A 166 -2.48 -5.37 1.25
CA LEU A 166 -2.26 -6.80 1.35
C LEU A 166 -2.00 -7.18 2.81
N LYS A 167 -2.46 -8.34 3.23
CA LYS A 167 -2.11 -8.87 4.54
C LYS A 167 -0.81 -9.66 4.46
N ASN A 168 0.09 -9.39 5.37
CA ASN A 168 1.24 -10.25 5.61
C ASN A 168 0.89 -11.13 6.82
N LYS A 169 0.56 -12.39 6.59
CA LYS A 169 0.39 -13.37 7.67
C LYS A 169 1.75 -13.63 8.30
N THR A 170 1.83 -13.32 9.59
CA THR A 170 2.91 -13.78 10.45
C THR A 170 2.88 -15.29 10.58
#